data_36e2d531afd59bf3aa4711b791de2407
#
_entry.id   36e2d531afd59bf3aa4711b791de2407
#
_cell.length_a   1.000
_cell.length_b   1.000
_cell.length_c   1.000
_cell.angle_alpha   90.00
_cell.angle_beta   90.00
_cell.angle_gamma   90.00
#
_symmetry.space_group_name_H-M   'P 1'
#
loop_
_entity.id
_entity.type
_entity.pdbx_description
1 polymer ?
#
loop_
_entity_poly.entity_id
_entity_poly.type
_entity_poly.pdbx_seq_one_letter_code
_entity_poly.pdbx_strand_id
1 'polypeptide(L)'
;MDINVAQLFQTINLNVIMPEVILSVLGMALLLVNVFVPSKSKGYLAWLSLIGIVGAGFVAVTGWGTTVSSFNDSVVQDSFSIFFKMIFLLAAGLAVLISDQYMSREDCNHGELYPIILFTTVGMMLMAAATDLMTIFLGLEL
;
A
#
# COMPACT_ATOMS: atom_id res chain seq x y z
N MET A 1 34.07 -13.63 -8.38
CA MET A 1 32.65 -13.33 -8.70
C MET A 1 32.27 -12.15 -7.82
N ASP A 2 32.80 -10.96 -8.16
CA ASP A 2 32.55 -9.75 -7.37
C ASP A 2 31.18 -9.20 -7.78
N ILE A 3 30.18 -9.54 -6.99
CA ILE A 3 28.84 -8.95 -7.14
C ILE A 3 28.99 -7.51 -6.69
N ASN A 4 29.08 -6.62 -7.66
CA ASN A 4 29.21 -5.20 -7.41
C ASN A 4 27.87 -4.70 -6.83
N VAL A 5 27.87 -4.37 -5.53
CA VAL A 5 26.68 -3.92 -4.79
C VAL A 5 26.00 -2.76 -5.51
N ALA A 6 26.76 -1.91 -6.20
CA ALA A 6 26.23 -0.82 -7.03
C ALA A 6 25.39 -1.31 -8.23
N GLN A 7 25.72 -2.48 -8.81
CA GLN A 7 24.92 -3.08 -9.90
C GLN A 7 23.62 -3.67 -9.38
N LEU A 8 23.61 -4.21 -8.17
CA LEU A 8 22.38 -4.68 -7.51
C LEU A 8 21.39 -3.53 -7.27
N PHE A 9 21.88 -2.36 -6.84
CA PHE A 9 21.04 -1.18 -6.68
C PHE A 9 20.51 -0.60 -8.00
N GLN A 10 21.21 -0.81 -9.13
CA GLN A 10 20.75 -0.38 -10.45
C GLN A 10 19.68 -1.32 -11.05
N THR A 11 19.66 -2.59 -10.65
CA THR A 11 18.62 -3.55 -11.08
C THR A 11 17.34 -3.46 -10.24
N ILE A 12 17.40 -2.82 -9.09
CA ILE A 12 16.25 -2.63 -8.21
C ILE A 12 15.71 -1.20 -8.40
N ASN A 13 14.80 -1.03 -9.34
CA ASN A 13 14.05 0.22 -9.48
C ASN A 13 13.00 0.34 -8.38
N LEU A 14 13.39 0.88 -7.24
CA LEU A 14 12.49 1.09 -6.09
C LEU A 14 11.26 1.94 -6.43
N ASN A 15 11.34 2.77 -7.47
CA ASN A 15 10.21 3.59 -7.92
C ASN A 15 8.98 2.76 -8.30
N VAL A 16 9.16 1.53 -8.76
CA VAL A 16 8.08 0.62 -9.17
C VAL A 16 7.19 0.22 -8.00
N ILE A 17 7.78 0.04 -6.82
CA ILE A 17 7.10 -0.39 -5.58
C ILE A 17 6.96 0.74 -4.55
N MET A 18 7.28 1.99 -4.93
CA MET A 18 7.19 3.15 -4.02
C MET A 18 5.80 3.31 -3.38
N PRO A 19 4.69 3.23 -4.12
CA PRO A 19 3.35 3.35 -3.53
C PRO A 19 3.08 2.29 -2.47
N GLU A 20 3.47 1.04 -2.73
CA GLU A 20 3.32 -0.09 -1.81
C GLU A 20 4.17 0.08 -0.55
N VAL A 21 5.41 0.57 -0.71
CA VAL A 21 6.31 0.85 0.42
C VAL A 21 5.74 1.96 1.30
N ILE A 22 5.22 3.04 0.71
CA ILE A 22 4.61 4.15 1.45
C ILE A 22 3.44 3.64 2.29
N LEU A 23 2.53 2.86 1.69
CA LEU A 23 1.37 2.31 2.40
C LEU A 23 1.78 1.32 3.50
N SER A 24 2.79 0.47 3.24
CA SER A 24 3.29 -0.50 4.22
C SER A 24 3.90 0.19 5.43
N VAL A 25 4.76 1.18 5.20
CA VAL A 25 5.39 1.95 6.29
C VAL A 25 4.33 2.71 7.09
N LEU A 26 3.36 3.30 6.40
CA LEU A 26 2.26 4.02 7.06
C LEU A 26 1.36 3.06 7.86
N GLY A 27 1.03 1.88 7.32
CA GLY A 27 0.27 0.84 8.04
C GLY A 27 1.00 0.39 9.30
N MET A 28 2.31 0.18 9.22
CA MET A 28 3.14 -0.16 10.38
C MET A 28 3.19 0.98 11.41
N ALA A 29 3.35 2.22 10.96
CA ALA A 29 3.31 3.39 11.83
C ALA A 29 1.95 3.52 12.54
N LEU A 30 0.84 3.31 11.83
CA LEU A 30 -0.51 3.33 12.42
C LEU A 30 -0.70 2.24 13.47
N LEU A 31 -0.17 1.02 13.26
CA LEU A 31 -0.20 -0.04 14.27
C LEU A 31 0.52 0.39 15.53
N LEU A 32 1.73 0.96 15.41
CA LEU A 32 2.50 1.43 16.56
C LEU A 32 1.75 2.55 17.29
N VAL A 33 1.24 3.53 16.56
CA VAL A 33 0.48 4.65 17.14
C VAL A 33 -0.78 4.16 17.84
N ASN A 34 -1.49 3.16 17.26
CA ASN A 34 -2.69 2.59 17.86
C ASN A 34 -2.44 1.95 19.23
N VAL A 35 -1.24 1.39 19.45
CA VAL A 35 -0.84 0.79 20.73
C VAL A 35 -0.63 1.85 21.82
N PHE A 36 -0.05 3.01 21.46
CA PHE A 36 0.30 4.05 22.43
C PHE A 36 -0.83 5.02 22.75
N VAL A 37 -1.86 5.09 21.93
CA VAL A 37 -2.93 6.08 22.07
C VAL A 37 -4.19 5.45 22.67
N PRO A 38 -4.73 6.05 23.78
CA PRO A 38 -5.94 5.55 24.44
C PRO A 38 -7.18 5.66 23.54
N SER A 39 -8.12 4.70 23.72
CA SER A 39 -9.24 4.41 22.81
C SER A 39 -10.22 5.54 22.50
N LYS A 40 -10.20 6.67 23.21
CA LYS A 40 -11.20 7.74 23.08
C LYS A 40 -11.03 8.69 21.87
N SER A 41 -9.93 8.60 21.11
CA SER A 41 -9.63 9.57 20.05
C SER A 41 -9.03 8.92 18.79
N LYS A 42 -9.70 7.90 18.23
CA LYS A 42 -9.14 7.14 17.09
C LYS A 42 -9.54 7.66 15.71
N GLY A 43 -10.41 8.66 15.62
CA GLY A 43 -10.82 9.24 14.32
C GLY A 43 -9.65 9.85 13.51
N TYR A 44 -8.56 10.29 14.17
CA TYR A 44 -7.38 10.77 13.47
C TYR A 44 -6.64 9.65 12.69
N LEU A 45 -6.78 8.36 13.10
CA LEU A 45 -6.19 7.23 12.37
C LEU A 45 -6.82 7.07 11.00
N ALA A 46 -8.15 7.27 10.88
CA ALA A 46 -8.85 7.27 9.61
C ALA A 46 -8.33 8.37 8.68
N TRP A 47 -8.20 9.60 9.19
CA TRP A 47 -7.67 10.73 8.43
C TRP A 47 -6.24 10.50 7.97
N LEU A 48 -5.39 9.96 8.85
CA LEU A 48 -4.00 9.66 8.51
C LEU A 48 -3.91 8.56 7.44
N SER A 49 -4.78 7.54 7.52
CA SER A 49 -4.89 6.50 6.48
C SER A 49 -5.31 7.08 5.13
N LEU A 50 -6.30 7.99 5.11
CA LEU A 50 -6.75 8.64 3.88
C LEU A 50 -5.64 9.49 3.25
N ILE A 51 -4.90 10.26 4.05
CA ILE A 51 -3.76 11.05 3.55
C ILE A 51 -2.71 10.12 2.92
N GLY A 52 -2.43 8.98 3.56
CA GLY A 52 -1.50 7.99 3.01
C GLY A 52 -1.98 7.35 1.69
N ILE A 53 -3.27 7.02 1.59
CA ILE A 53 -3.87 6.48 0.37
C ILE A 53 -3.78 7.50 -0.78
N VAL A 54 -4.10 8.76 -0.52
CA VAL A 54 -4.00 9.84 -1.52
C VAL A 54 -2.55 10.07 -1.92
N GLY A 55 -1.61 10.07 -0.96
CA GLY A 55 -0.18 10.20 -1.24
C GLY A 55 0.37 9.06 -2.09
N ALA A 56 0.00 7.82 -1.77
CA ALA A 56 0.38 6.64 -2.56
C ALA A 56 -0.21 6.70 -3.98
N GLY A 57 -1.47 7.15 -4.12
CA GLY A 57 -2.11 7.35 -5.41
C GLY A 57 -1.40 8.41 -6.26
N PHE A 58 -0.98 9.51 -5.67
CA PHE A 58 -0.22 10.53 -6.37
C PHE A 58 1.11 9.98 -6.90
N VAL A 59 1.84 9.22 -6.08
CA VAL A 59 3.09 8.58 -6.48
C VAL A 59 2.84 7.53 -7.58
N ALA A 60 1.77 6.74 -7.49
CA ALA A 60 1.43 5.76 -8.52
C ALA A 60 1.18 6.40 -9.88
N VAL A 61 0.49 7.54 -9.93
CA VAL A 61 0.17 8.26 -11.17
C VAL A 61 1.42 8.86 -11.82
N THR A 62 2.45 9.23 -11.08
CA THR A 62 3.70 9.77 -11.68
C THR A 62 4.40 8.78 -12.61
N GLY A 63 4.15 7.47 -12.44
CA GLY A 63 4.65 6.42 -13.33
C GLY A 63 3.81 6.15 -14.56
N TRP A 64 2.72 6.89 -14.79
CA TRP A 64 1.82 6.64 -15.92
C TRP A 64 2.52 6.81 -17.28
N GLY A 65 2.34 5.82 -18.16
CA GLY A 65 2.91 5.84 -19.51
C GLY A 65 4.36 5.33 -19.61
N THR A 66 4.97 4.92 -18.50
CA THR A 66 6.29 4.26 -18.49
C THR A 66 6.14 2.78 -18.18
N THR A 67 6.77 1.93 -18.96
CA THR A 67 6.90 0.50 -18.64
C THR A 67 8.26 0.29 -18.00
N VAL A 68 8.27 -0.01 -16.71
CA VAL A 68 9.50 -0.27 -15.95
C VAL A 68 9.33 -1.59 -15.22
N SER A 69 10.27 -2.50 -15.43
CA SER A 69 10.37 -3.73 -14.66
C SER A 69 11.38 -3.61 -13.53
N SER A 70 11.16 -4.37 -12.47
CA SER A 70 12.05 -4.44 -11.32
C SER A 70 12.11 -5.87 -10.78
N PHE A 71 13.11 -6.16 -9.95
CA PHE A 71 13.30 -7.47 -9.34
C PHE A 71 13.38 -8.62 -10.38
N ASN A 72 14.23 -8.44 -11.40
CA ASN A 72 14.42 -9.44 -12.45
C ASN A 72 13.11 -9.80 -13.19
N ASP A 73 12.33 -8.77 -13.52
CA ASP A 73 11.02 -8.84 -14.18
C ASP A 73 9.88 -9.47 -13.34
N SER A 74 10.08 -9.71 -12.05
CA SER A 74 9.04 -10.24 -11.18
C SER A 74 7.91 -9.24 -10.87
N VAL A 75 8.20 -7.94 -10.98
CA VAL A 75 7.23 -6.85 -10.80
C VAL A 75 7.37 -5.87 -11.96
N VAL A 76 6.25 -5.59 -12.63
CA VAL A 76 6.18 -4.65 -13.75
C VAL A 76 5.21 -3.52 -13.43
N GLN A 77 5.69 -2.30 -13.62
CA GLN A 77 4.85 -1.12 -13.63
C GLN A 77 4.52 -0.77 -15.08
N ASP A 78 3.29 -0.98 -15.46
CA ASP A 78 2.73 -0.61 -16.76
C ASP A 78 1.40 0.14 -16.55
N SER A 79 0.81 0.63 -17.61
CA SER A 79 -0.47 1.34 -17.55
C SER A 79 -1.59 0.47 -16.97
N PHE A 80 -1.52 -0.85 -17.16
CA PHE A 80 -2.50 -1.79 -16.63
C PHE A 80 -2.36 -1.90 -15.11
N SER A 81 -1.15 -2.12 -14.59
CA SER A 81 -0.90 -2.23 -13.15
C SER A 81 -1.25 -0.93 -12.42
N ILE A 82 -0.91 0.23 -13.01
CA ILE A 82 -1.24 1.53 -12.42
C ILE A 82 -2.76 1.74 -12.37
N PHE A 83 -3.49 1.37 -13.41
CA PHE A 83 -4.95 1.47 -13.43
C PHE A 83 -5.58 0.64 -12.29
N PHE A 84 -5.14 -0.61 -12.09
CA PHE A 84 -5.63 -1.45 -11.01
C PHE A 84 -5.21 -0.93 -9.63
N LYS A 85 -3.97 -0.44 -9.48
CA LYS A 85 -3.52 0.23 -8.26
C LYS A 85 -4.44 1.39 -7.87
N MET A 86 -4.85 2.21 -8.83
CA MET A 86 -5.78 3.32 -8.59
C MET A 86 -7.16 2.84 -8.13
N ILE A 87 -7.69 1.77 -8.74
CA ILE A 87 -8.97 1.17 -8.32
C ILE A 87 -8.86 0.66 -6.87
N PHE A 88 -7.79 -0.04 -6.53
CA PHE A 88 -7.60 -0.57 -5.17
C PHE A 88 -7.43 0.53 -4.13
N LEU A 89 -6.70 1.60 -4.46
CA LEU A 89 -6.57 2.77 -3.58
C LEU A 89 -7.91 3.47 -3.36
N LEU A 90 -8.72 3.60 -4.41
CA LEU A 90 -10.05 4.19 -4.32
C LEU A 90 -10.97 3.32 -3.44
N ALA A 91 -10.96 2.00 -3.66
CA ALA A 91 -11.73 1.05 -2.85
C ALA A 91 -11.30 1.10 -1.38
N ALA A 92 -9.99 1.15 -1.10
CA ALA A 92 -9.45 1.28 0.25
C ALA A 92 -9.88 2.60 0.91
N GLY A 93 -9.84 3.71 0.19
CA GLY A 93 -10.32 5.00 0.69
C GLY A 93 -11.79 4.98 1.07
N LEU A 94 -12.65 4.38 0.23
CA LEU A 94 -14.07 4.18 0.53
C LEU A 94 -14.27 3.26 1.74
N ALA A 95 -13.50 2.17 1.84
CA ALA A 95 -13.57 1.26 2.97
C ALA A 95 -13.21 1.95 4.29
N VAL A 96 -12.16 2.80 4.29
CA VAL A 96 -11.78 3.60 5.46
C VAL A 96 -12.89 4.56 5.86
N LEU A 97 -13.49 5.28 4.91
CA LEU A 97 -14.58 6.22 5.19
C LEU A 97 -15.83 5.54 5.76
N ILE A 98 -16.22 4.40 5.19
CA ILE A 98 -17.37 3.63 5.68
C ILE A 98 -17.09 3.08 7.08
N SER A 99 -15.88 2.58 7.31
CA SER A 99 -15.48 2.02 8.60
C SER A 99 -15.46 3.07 9.70
N ASP A 100 -14.96 4.27 9.43
CA ASP A 100 -14.93 5.37 10.38
C ASP A 100 -16.35 5.79 10.80
N GLN A 101 -17.26 5.91 9.83
CA GLN A 101 -18.66 6.25 10.10
C GLN A 101 -19.39 5.16 10.90
N TYR A 102 -19.13 3.88 10.60
CA TYR A 102 -19.71 2.75 11.31
C TYR A 102 -19.21 2.67 12.76
N MET A 103 -17.91 2.78 12.96
CA MET A 103 -17.31 2.72 14.30
C MET A 103 -17.74 3.88 15.19
N SER A 104 -17.96 5.06 14.62
CA SER A 104 -18.45 6.22 15.34
C SER A 104 -19.90 6.04 15.84
N ARG A 105 -20.70 5.23 15.15
CA ARG A 105 -22.10 4.94 15.53
C ARG A 105 -22.23 3.87 16.60
N GLU A 106 -21.39 2.83 16.54
CA GLU A 106 -21.47 1.64 17.41
C GLU A 106 -20.62 1.78 18.69
N ASP A 107 -19.95 2.92 18.89
CA ASP A 107 -19.02 3.17 20.01
C ASP A 107 -17.90 2.11 20.11
N CYS A 108 -17.68 1.38 19.00
CA CYS A 108 -16.68 0.32 18.85
C CYS A 108 -15.39 0.88 18.26
N ASN A 109 -14.39 1.12 19.11
CA ASN A 109 -13.19 1.85 18.72
C ASN A 109 -12.02 0.92 18.37
N HIS A 110 -12.15 0.14 17.27
CA HIS A 110 -11.12 -0.77 16.76
C HIS A 110 -10.18 -0.07 15.77
N GLY A 111 -9.20 0.70 16.29
CA GLY A 111 -8.22 1.40 15.46
C GLY A 111 -7.30 0.48 14.63
N GLU A 112 -7.30 -0.82 14.92
CA GLU A 112 -6.53 -1.86 14.20
C GLU A 112 -7.06 -2.12 12.78
N LEU A 113 -8.30 -1.74 12.50
CA LEU A 113 -8.93 -1.98 11.21
C LEU A 113 -8.28 -1.18 10.08
N TYR A 114 -7.87 0.06 10.35
CA TYR A 114 -7.24 0.91 9.34
C TYR A 114 -5.91 0.35 8.81
N PRO A 115 -4.95 -0.06 9.66
CA PRO A 115 -3.73 -0.72 9.18
C PRO A 115 -4.01 -2.00 8.38
N ILE A 116 -5.00 -2.81 8.78
CA ILE A 116 -5.37 -4.03 8.05
C ILE A 116 -5.86 -3.70 6.65
N ILE A 117 -6.70 -2.68 6.48
CA ILE A 117 -7.15 -2.21 5.15
C ILE A 117 -5.95 -1.77 4.31
N LEU A 118 -4.97 -1.05 4.89
CA LEU A 118 -3.78 -0.62 4.16
C LEU A 118 -2.92 -1.82 3.71
N PHE A 119 -2.64 -2.79 4.57
CA PHE A 119 -1.86 -3.98 4.20
C PHE A 119 -2.58 -4.82 3.14
N THR A 120 -3.88 -5.04 3.27
CA THR A 120 -4.66 -5.72 2.24
C THR A 120 -4.57 -4.99 0.88
N THR A 121 -4.61 -3.66 0.90
CA THR A 121 -4.45 -2.85 -0.31
C THR A 121 -3.07 -3.03 -0.93
N VAL A 122 -2.02 -3.06 -0.12
CA VAL A 122 -0.65 -3.35 -0.58
C VAL A 122 -0.59 -4.73 -1.26
N GLY A 123 -1.18 -5.76 -0.65
CA GLY A 123 -1.25 -7.11 -1.24
C GLY A 123 -1.93 -7.11 -2.61
N MET A 124 -3.07 -6.43 -2.73
CA MET A 124 -3.79 -6.30 -4.02
C MET A 124 -2.95 -5.54 -5.07
N MET A 125 -2.26 -4.47 -4.67
CA MET A 125 -1.39 -3.70 -5.58
C MET A 125 -0.19 -4.52 -6.05
N LEU A 126 0.43 -5.31 -5.17
CA LEU A 126 1.51 -6.22 -5.53
C LEU A 126 1.03 -7.28 -6.52
N MET A 127 -0.15 -7.89 -6.30
CA MET A 127 -0.73 -8.85 -7.25
C MET A 127 -0.98 -8.23 -8.63
N ALA A 128 -1.43 -6.98 -8.70
CA ALA A 128 -1.67 -6.29 -9.98
C ALA A 128 -0.40 -5.97 -10.77
N ALA A 129 0.74 -5.87 -10.08
CA ALA A 129 2.04 -5.59 -10.69
C ALA A 129 2.91 -6.84 -10.89
N ALA A 130 2.47 -7.99 -10.35
CA ALA A 130 3.22 -9.23 -10.39
C ALA A 130 3.19 -9.88 -11.77
N THR A 131 4.34 -10.38 -12.21
CA THR A 131 4.48 -11.18 -13.46
C THR A 131 4.77 -12.65 -13.17
N ASP A 132 5.11 -12.95 -11.92
CA ASP A 132 5.55 -14.26 -11.47
C ASP A 132 4.59 -14.78 -10.38
N LEU A 133 4.34 -16.09 -10.41
CA LEU A 133 3.43 -16.77 -9.47
C LEU A 133 3.87 -16.62 -8.02
N MET A 134 5.17 -16.54 -7.76
CA MET A 134 5.68 -16.38 -6.40
C MET A 134 5.32 -15.00 -5.81
N THR A 135 5.41 -13.95 -6.63
CA THR A 135 5.02 -12.59 -6.24
C THR A 135 3.50 -12.47 -6.06
N ILE A 136 2.71 -13.16 -6.91
CA ILE A 136 1.24 -13.23 -6.75
C ILE A 136 0.90 -13.92 -5.42
N PHE A 137 1.55 -15.04 -5.11
CA PHE A 137 1.32 -15.77 -3.87
C PHE A 137 1.65 -14.91 -2.64
N LEU A 138 2.78 -14.19 -2.68
CA LEU A 138 3.18 -13.26 -1.62
C LEU A 138 2.15 -12.15 -1.41
N GLY A 139 1.63 -11.58 -2.50
CA GLY A 139 0.59 -10.55 -2.43
C GLY A 139 -0.75 -11.07 -1.88
N LEU A 140 -1.05 -12.35 -2.11
CA LEU A 140 -2.26 -13.00 -1.62
C LEU A 140 -2.17 -13.32 -0.11
N GLU A 141 -0.97 -13.56 0.40
CA GLU A 141 -0.73 -13.89 1.80
C GLU A 141 -0.67 -12.63 2.70
N LEU A 142 -0.45 -11.46 2.10
CA LEU A 142 -0.39 -10.18 2.79
C LEU A 142 -1.79 -9.62 3.06
#